data_94d0e46d94f88c7ca004ca4f821557a4
#
_entry.id   94d0e46d94f88c7ca004ca4f821557a4
#
_cell.length_a   1.000
_cell.length_b   1.000
_cell.length_c   1.000
_cell.angle_alpha   90.00
_cell.angle_beta   90.00
_cell.angle_gamma   90.00
#
_symmetry.space_group_name_H-M   'P 1'
#
loop_
_entity.id
_entity.type
_entity.pdbx_description
1 polymer ?
#
loop_
_entity_poly.entity_id
_entity_poly.type
_entity_poly.pdbx_seq_one_letter_code
_entity_poly.pdbx_strand_id
1 'polypeptide(L)'
;LHSFQSWGYHPKSSELIYAGRLTALFGAIGMMVIGASLYALPKLSGTNLASESNATLVSLIWTLSVLLMFVGSQNSVILGVAILTIANLLLSLASIAILINMIITVSEATQDIPFPGWLILFAVAGNIAAILAVFASGAYKEGTGQWLLFHLSGGTFFFCGLAGVSLYSASVGSGNPLWSKSLVAFTLFGALVTINPMGSTDSSMVTDLFSLSSVELDATSRDVIAGSFLMALSAIPIIAFSANMLVTLRGTDAFVENPDAPGIAELNLGSWMLVPVAIGALFVQTDALGGLNELTGISQSLDLMAIWLVMIPLSLGTALNVLPRASGRHQLSENRSRWAYWMMTGGAFLGLLITMMSDFTDMALSESMAEQSASINDELRKVGSVMFYGTVVGTIFHC
;
A
#
# COMPACT_ATOMS: atom_id res chain seq x y z
N LEU A 1 -8.41 5.38 -14.67
CA LEU A 1 -9.65 6.15 -14.50
C LEU A 1 -9.34 7.64 -14.33
N HIS A 2 -8.45 8.03 -13.41
CA HIS A 2 -8.01 9.43 -13.28
C HIS A 2 -7.47 10.01 -14.59
N SER A 3 -6.71 9.23 -15.36
CA SER A 3 -6.22 9.65 -16.66
C SER A 3 -7.34 9.92 -17.66
N PHE A 4 -8.43 9.15 -17.61
CA PHE A 4 -9.58 9.36 -18.49
C PHE A 4 -10.40 10.59 -18.10
N GLN A 5 -10.40 11.00 -16.82
CA GLN A 5 -11.08 12.22 -16.38
C GLN A 5 -10.50 13.46 -17.03
N SER A 6 -9.18 13.56 -17.17
CA SER A 6 -8.51 14.67 -17.85
C SER A 6 -8.82 14.78 -19.35
N TRP A 7 -9.38 13.71 -19.96
CA TRP A 7 -9.86 13.68 -21.34
C TRP A 7 -11.38 13.85 -21.46
N GLY A 8 -12.03 14.33 -20.40
CA GLY A 8 -13.49 14.56 -20.38
C GLY A 8 -14.32 13.29 -20.15
N TYR A 9 -13.67 12.15 -19.89
CA TYR A 9 -14.38 10.94 -19.46
C TYR A 9 -14.58 10.97 -17.95
N HIS A 10 -15.76 11.32 -17.52
CA HIS A 10 -16.14 11.23 -16.12
C HIS A 10 -16.80 9.87 -15.86
N PRO A 11 -16.17 8.96 -15.13
CA PRO A 11 -16.84 7.75 -14.69
C PRO A 11 -18.05 8.17 -13.87
N LYS A 12 -19.21 7.60 -14.18
CA LYS A 12 -20.51 7.98 -13.57
C LYS A 12 -20.59 7.75 -12.07
N SER A 13 -19.59 7.09 -11.46
CA SER A 13 -19.60 6.77 -10.03
C SER A 13 -18.20 6.81 -9.40
N SER A 14 -18.12 7.46 -8.25
CA SER A 14 -17.00 7.34 -7.30
C SER A 14 -16.72 5.88 -6.91
N GLU A 15 -17.73 5.04 -7.02
CA GLU A 15 -17.70 3.61 -6.74
C GLU A 15 -16.69 2.85 -7.61
N LEU A 16 -16.52 3.22 -8.89
CA LEU A 16 -15.57 2.58 -9.77
C LEU A 16 -14.11 2.92 -9.39
N ILE A 17 -13.86 4.14 -8.90
CA ILE A 17 -12.55 4.54 -8.38
C ILE A 17 -12.23 3.74 -7.12
N TYR A 18 -13.21 3.62 -6.24
CA TYR A 18 -13.11 2.83 -5.02
C TYR A 18 -12.86 1.34 -5.32
N ALA A 19 -13.60 0.77 -6.26
CA ALA A 19 -13.38 -0.60 -6.74
C ALA A 19 -11.95 -0.80 -7.26
N GLY A 20 -11.45 0.16 -8.04
CA GLY A 20 -10.08 0.14 -8.54
C GLY A 20 -9.04 0.16 -7.41
N ARG A 21 -9.24 0.97 -6.39
CA ARG A 21 -8.37 1.01 -5.19
C ARG A 21 -8.39 -0.32 -4.43
N LEU A 22 -9.57 -0.89 -4.17
CA LEU A 22 -9.70 -2.20 -3.52
C LEU A 22 -8.97 -3.30 -4.29
N THR A 23 -9.15 -3.33 -5.62
CA THR A 23 -8.51 -4.33 -6.49
C THR A 23 -6.99 -4.16 -6.52
N ALA A 24 -6.48 -2.93 -6.58
CA ALA A 24 -5.05 -2.67 -6.54
C ALA A 24 -4.44 -3.08 -5.20
N LEU A 25 -5.05 -2.68 -4.09
CA LEU A 25 -4.54 -2.94 -2.75
C LEU A 25 -4.68 -4.42 -2.36
N PHE A 26 -5.90 -4.93 -2.25
CA PHE A 26 -6.11 -6.30 -1.79
C PHE A 26 -5.87 -7.35 -2.89
N GLY A 27 -6.12 -7.00 -4.16
CA GLY A 27 -5.86 -7.89 -5.29
C GLY A 27 -4.38 -7.98 -5.62
N ALA A 28 -3.79 -6.92 -6.19
CA ALA A 28 -2.41 -6.98 -6.64
C ALA A 28 -1.41 -7.01 -5.47
N ILE A 29 -1.38 -5.95 -4.66
CA ILE A 29 -0.40 -5.80 -3.57
C ILE A 29 -0.63 -6.85 -2.49
N GLY A 30 -1.87 -7.04 -2.04
CA GLY A 30 -2.22 -7.99 -0.98
C GLY A 30 -1.87 -9.43 -1.35
N MET A 31 -2.17 -9.85 -2.58
CA MET A 31 -1.82 -11.21 -3.06
C MET A 31 -0.30 -11.41 -3.15
N MET A 32 0.46 -10.38 -3.60
CA MET A 32 1.92 -10.44 -3.62
C MET A 32 2.50 -10.53 -2.21
N VAL A 33 1.99 -9.73 -1.26
CA VAL A 33 2.41 -9.78 0.15
C VAL A 33 2.15 -11.17 0.74
N ILE A 34 0.95 -11.72 0.56
CA ILE A 34 0.60 -13.04 1.09
C ILE A 34 1.47 -14.14 0.46
N GLY A 35 1.59 -14.16 -0.87
CA GLY A 35 2.39 -15.16 -1.58
C GLY A 35 3.86 -15.11 -1.15
N ALA A 36 4.45 -13.92 -1.09
CA ALA A 36 5.81 -13.73 -0.60
C ALA A 36 5.98 -14.10 0.87
N SER A 37 4.97 -13.82 1.70
CA SER A 37 4.98 -14.18 3.13
C SER A 37 4.98 -15.69 3.36
N LEU A 38 4.14 -16.43 2.62
CA LEU A 38 4.07 -17.89 2.66
C LEU A 38 5.38 -18.56 2.20
N TYR A 39 6.15 -17.89 1.35
CA TYR A 39 7.48 -18.34 0.95
C TYR A 39 8.58 -17.93 1.95
N ALA A 40 8.57 -16.67 2.38
CA ALA A 40 9.63 -16.09 3.19
C ALA A 40 9.61 -16.62 4.64
N LEU A 41 8.43 -16.75 5.25
CA LEU A 41 8.32 -17.14 6.65
C LEU A 41 8.90 -18.54 6.96
N PRO A 42 8.63 -19.60 6.17
CA PRO A 42 9.31 -20.88 6.35
C PRO A 42 10.84 -20.80 6.23
N LYS A 43 11.34 -19.97 5.30
CA LYS A 43 12.80 -19.76 5.14
C LYS A 43 13.41 -19.01 6.32
N LEU A 44 12.68 -18.05 6.89
CA LEU A 44 13.09 -17.29 8.07
C LEU A 44 13.04 -18.10 9.36
N SER A 45 12.17 -19.12 9.43
CA SER A 45 12.02 -20.02 10.58
C SER A 45 12.83 -21.32 10.45
N GLY A 46 13.44 -21.56 9.28
CA GLY A 46 14.21 -22.77 9.01
C GLY A 46 13.35 -24.04 8.94
N THR A 47 12.09 -23.94 8.55
CA THR A 47 11.14 -25.05 8.47
C THR A 47 10.42 -25.05 7.11
N ASN A 48 9.53 -26.02 6.92
CA ASN A 48 8.66 -26.08 5.76
C ASN A 48 7.31 -25.42 6.09
N LEU A 49 6.59 -24.98 5.06
CA LEU A 49 5.22 -24.50 5.23
C LEU A 49 4.33 -25.62 5.76
N ALA A 50 3.57 -25.37 6.81
CA ALA A 50 2.73 -26.37 7.48
C ALA A 50 1.71 -27.03 6.53
N SER A 51 1.12 -26.24 5.61
CA SER A 51 0.18 -26.77 4.62
C SER A 51 0.18 -25.98 3.32
N GLU A 52 0.66 -26.60 2.24
CA GLU A 52 0.57 -26.05 0.88
C GLU A 52 -0.86 -26.07 0.33
N SER A 53 -1.64 -27.09 0.70
CA SER A 53 -3.06 -27.17 0.30
C SER A 53 -3.88 -26.02 0.91
N ASN A 54 -3.61 -25.67 2.17
CA ASN A 54 -4.22 -24.48 2.78
C ASN A 54 -3.83 -23.21 2.04
N ALA A 55 -2.55 -23.04 1.70
CA ALA A 55 -2.08 -21.88 0.96
C ALA A 55 -2.79 -21.74 -0.41
N THR A 56 -2.99 -22.85 -1.12
CA THR A 56 -3.73 -22.87 -2.39
C THR A 56 -5.20 -22.51 -2.20
N LEU A 57 -5.88 -23.11 -1.23
CA LEU A 57 -7.28 -22.81 -0.95
C LEU A 57 -7.47 -21.34 -0.57
N VAL A 58 -6.61 -20.81 0.27
CA VAL A 58 -6.65 -19.43 0.71
C VAL A 58 -6.45 -18.45 -0.47
N SER A 59 -5.53 -18.74 -1.38
CA SER A 59 -5.33 -17.89 -2.56
C SER A 59 -6.59 -17.83 -3.43
N LEU A 60 -7.34 -18.91 -3.56
CA LEU A 60 -8.62 -18.95 -4.27
C LEU A 60 -9.71 -18.15 -3.55
N ILE A 61 -9.84 -18.32 -2.22
CA ILE A 61 -10.81 -17.57 -1.42
C ILE A 61 -10.49 -16.08 -1.43
N TRP A 62 -9.21 -15.72 -1.32
CA TRP A 62 -8.76 -14.32 -1.40
C TRP A 62 -9.11 -13.70 -2.75
N THR A 63 -8.80 -14.40 -3.86
CA THR A 63 -9.14 -13.94 -5.21
C THR A 63 -10.65 -13.75 -5.37
N LEU A 64 -11.46 -14.70 -4.89
CA LEU A 64 -12.91 -14.59 -4.90
C LEU A 64 -13.39 -13.39 -4.09
N SER A 65 -12.80 -13.17 -2.90
CA SER A 65 -13.11 -12.00 -2.08
C SER A 65 -12.85 -10.69 -2.81
N VAL A 66 -11.69 -10.55 -3.47
CA VAL A 66 -11.35 -9.35 -4.26
C VAL A 66 -12.33 -9.14 -5.43
N LEU A 67 -12.72 -10.18 -6.13
CA LEU A 67 -13.72 -10.10 -7.19
C LEU A 67 -15.09 -9.65 -6.64
N LEU A 68 -15.49 -10.18 -5.48
CA LEU A 68 -16.72 -9.75 -4.81
C LEU A 68 -16.62 -8.32 -4.28
N MET A 69 -15.44 -7.87 -3.82
CA MET A 69 -15.22 -6.45 -3.46
C MET A 69 -15.41 -5.54 -4.67
N PHE A 70 -14.86 -5.92 -5.83
CA PHE A 70 -15.05 -5.17 -7.07
C PHE A 70 -16.54 -5.06 -7.46
N VAL A 71 -17.26 -6.18 -7.45
CA VAL A 71 -18.70 -6.21 -7.78
C VAL A 71 -19.53 -5.49 -6.72
N GLY A 72 -19.25 -5.73 -5.43
CA GLY A 72 -19.98 -5.15 -4.31
C GLY A 72 -19.78 -3.65 -4.16
N SER A 73 -18.67 -3.10 -4.64
CA SER A 73 -18.44 -1.66 -4.69
C SER A 73 -19.26 -0.96 -5.78
N GLN A 74 -19.67 -1.69 -6.84
CA GLN A 74 -20.57 -1.18 -7.89
C GLN A 74 -22.05 -1.32 -7.49
N ASN A 75 -22.39 -2.42 -6.85
CA ASN A 75 -23.73 -2.74 -6.40
C ASN A 75 -23.67 -3.34 -4.99
N SER A 76 -23.95 -2.53 -3.99
CA SER A 76 -23.84 -2.93 -2.59
C SER A 76 -24.72 -4.12 -2.22
N VAL A 77 -25.90 -4.23 -2.87
CA VAL A 77 -26.86 -5.31 -2.63
C VAL A 77 -27.27 -5.94 -3.96
N ILE A 78 -27.06 -7.23 -4.13
CA ILE A 78 -27.49 -8.03 -5.28
C ILE A 78 -28.43 -9.14 -4.77
N LEU A 79 -29.65 -9.21 -5.29
CA LEU A 79 -30.67 -10.19 -4.86
C LEU A 79 -30.91 -10.20 -3.33
N GLY A 80 -30.84 -9.02 -2.69
CA GLY A 80 -31.02 -8.89 -1.24
C GLY A 80 -29.80 -9.25 -0.39
N VAL A 81 -28.67 -9.57 -1.02
CA VAL A 81 -27.44 -9.97 -0.35
C VAL A 81 -26.41 -8.83 -0.39
N ALA A 82 -25.87 -8.44 0.75
CA ALA A 82 -24.83 -7.43 0.88
C ALA A 82 -23.47 -8.01 0.43
N ILE A 83 -23.10 -7.77 -0.81
CA ILE A 83 -21.92 -8.39 -1.46
C ILE A 83 -20.61 -7.99 -0.78
N LEU A 84 -20.44 -6.69 -0.43
CA LEU A 84 -19.24 -6.24 0.30
C LEU A 84 -19.09 -6.92 1.66
N THR A 85 -20.18 -7.20 2.36
CA THR A 85 -20.16 -7.93 3.63
C THR A 85 -19.63 -9.36 3.44
N ILE A 86 -20.11 -10.06 2.40
CA ILE A 86 -19.64 -11.41 2.07
C ILE A 86 -18.16 -11.36 1.68
N ALA A 87 -17.76 -10.39 0.86
CA ALA A 87 -16.37 -10.23 0.45
C ALA A 87 -15.44 -10.06 1.65
N ASN A 88 -15.80 -9.18 2.58
CA ASN A 88 -15.01 -8.94 3.79
C ASN A 88 -14.99 -10.16 4.73
N LEU A 89 -16.08 -10.90 4.84
CA LEU A 89 -16.12 -12.16 5.59
C LEU A 89 -15.17 -13.21 4.97
N LEU A 90 -15.19 -13.39 3.66
CA LEU A 90 -14.29 -14.29 2.96
C LEU A 90 -12.82 -13.88 3.13
N LEU A 91 -12.53 -12.57 3.05
CA LEU A 91 -11.18 -12.05 3.29
C LEU A 91 -10.72 -12.32 4.71
N SER A 92 -11.61 -12.16 5.71
CA SER A 92 -11.32 -12.48 7.11
C SER A 92 -11.03 -13.98 7.29
N LEU A 93 -11.87 -14.84 6.73
CA LEU A 93 -11.68 -16.30 6.80
C LEU A 93 -10.36 -16.72 6.13
N ALA A 94 -10.03 -16.15 4.97
CA ALA A 94 -8.77 -16.37 4.30
C ALA A 94 -7.59 -15.93 5.18
N SER A 95 -7.66 -14.74 5.77
CA SER A 95 -6.61 -14.21 6.66
C SER A 95 -6.43 -15.06 7.91
N ILE A 96 -7.51 -15.54 8.51
CA ILE A 96 -7.47 -16.45 9.67
C ILE A 96 -6.79 -17.78 9.27
N ALA A 97 -7.17 -18.37 8.14
CA ALA A 97 -6.58 -19.62 7.67
C ALA A 97 -5.09 -19.46 7.34
N ILE A 98 -4.67 -18.31 6.77
CA ILE A 98 -3.25 -17.99 6.57
C ILE A 98 -2.53 -17.87 7.91
N LEU A 99 -3.09 -17.12 8.87
CA LEU A 99 -2.46 -16.92 10.17
C LEU A 99 -2.27 -18.24 10.90
N ILE A 100 -3.27 -19.13 10.87
CA ILE A 100 -3.15 -20.47 11.47
C ILE A 100 -2.02 -21.27 10.79
N ASN A 101 -1.96 -21.28 9.46
CA ASN A 101 -0.89 -21.94 8.72
C ASN A 101 0.50 -21.38 9.10
N MET A 102 0.61 -20.06 9.21
CA MET A 102 1.84 -19.38 9.62
C MET A 102 2.23 -19.69 11.07
N ILE A 103 1.27 -19.70 12.00
CA ILE A 103 1.53 -20.04 13.42
C ILE A 103 2.02 -21.48 13.55
N ILE A 104 1.38 -22.44 12.86
CA ILE A 104 1.82 -23.84 12.86
C ILE A 104 3.24 -23.94 12.25
N THR A 105 3.48 -23.27 11.12
CA THR A 105 4.81 -23.23 10.50
C THR A 105 5.87 -22.73 11.48
N VAL A 106 5.58 -21.66 12.21
CA VAL A 106 6.51 -21.04 13.16
C VAL A 106 6.66 -21.86 14.44
N SER A 107 5.62 -22.60 14.86
CA SER A 107 5.71 -23.49 16.04
C SER A 107 6.72 -24.65 15.83
N GLU A 108 7.01 -24.98 14.59
CA GLU A 108 8.02 -25.97 14.21
C GLU A 108 9.39 -25.34 13.85
N ALA A 109 9.59 -24.04 14.17
CA ALA A 109 10.80 -23.33 13.82
C ALA A 109 12.06 -23.99 14.42
N THR A 110 13.07 -24.15 13.60
CA THR A 110 14.37 -24.70 14.00
C THR A 110 15.41 -23.62 14.35
N GLN A 111 15.05 -22.36 14.13
CA GLN A 111 15.88 -21.19 14.44
C GLN A 111 15.01 -20.04 14.95
N ASP A 112 15.63 -19.08 15.64
CA ASP A 112 14.96 -17.89 16.11
C ASP A 112 14.40 -17.08 14.94
N ILE A 113 13.14 -16.68 15.06
CA ILE A 113 12.46 -15.91 14.04
C ILE A 113 12.99 -14.47 14.06
N PRO A 114 13.60 -13.99 12.96
CA PRO A 114 14.07 -12.64 12.89
C PRO A 114 12.89 -11.64 12.76
N PHE A 115 13.13 -10.37 13.08
CA PHE A 115 12.09 -9.33 13.04
C PHE A 115 11.27 -9.24 11.74
N PRO A 116 11.83 -9.46 10.52
CA PRO A 116 11.02 -9.52 9.31
C PRO A 116 9.92 -10.59 9.36
N GLY A 117 10.18 -11.73 10.00
CA GLY A 117 9.16 -12.76 10.22
C GLY A 117 8.05 -12.31 11.17
N TRP A 118 8.39 -11.58 12.22
CA TRP A 118 7.40 -10.97 13.11
C TRP A 118 6.58 -9.87 12.43
N LEU A 119 7.17 -9.08 11.54
CA LEU A 119 6.44 -8.10 10.71
C LEU A 119 5.39 -8.80 9.83
N ILE A 120 5.74 -9.94 9.22
CA ILE A 120 4.83 -10.75 8.41
C ILE A 120 3.66 -11.28 9.27
N LEU A 121 3.95 -11.86 10.43
CA LEU A 121 2.91 -12.39 11.34
C LEU A 121 1.99 -11.26 11.83
N PHE A 122 2.57 -10.13 12.23
CA PHE A 122 1.82 -8.97 12.68
C PHE A 122 0.93 -8.40 11.57
N ALA A 123 1.40 -8.38 10.33
CA ALA A 123 0.62 -7.92 9.19
C ALA A 123 -0.66 -8.73 8.99
N VAL A 124 -0.57 -10.06 9.00
CA VAL A 124 -1.74 -10.92 8.80
C VAL A 124 -2.70 -10.83 9.98
N ALA A 125 -2.17 -10.84 11.22
CA ALA A 125 -2.99 -10.65 12.42
C ALA A 125 -3.69 -9.30 12.43
N GLY A 126 -2.97 -8.23 12.05
CA GLY A 126 -3.51 -6.87 11.96
C GLY A 126 -4.59 -6.73 10.89
N ASN A 127 -4.48 -7.42 9.76
CA ASN A 127 -5.53 -7.44 8.74
C ASN A 127 -6.83 -8.02 9.28
N ILE A 128 -6.75 -9.11 10.04
CA ILE A 128 -7.91 -9.72 10.70
C ILE A 128 -8.53 -8.72 11.67
N ALA A 129 -7.72 -8.09 12.52
CA ALA A 129 -8.18 -7.12 13.50
C ALA A 129 -8.84 -5.91 12.81
N ALA A 130 -8.27 -5.40 11.70
CA ALA A 130 -8.84 -4.30 10.93
C ALA A 130 -10.23 -4.64 10.37
N ILE A 131 -10.37 -5.80 9.73
CA ILE A 131 -11.64 -6.22 9.15
C ILE A 131 -12.69 -6.45 10.25
N LEU A 132 -12.31 -7.11 11.35
CA LEU A 132 -13.22 -7.33 12.48
C LEU A 132 -13.64 -6.02 13.15
N ALA A 133 -12.75 -5.02 13.25
CA ALA A 133 -13.09 -3.71 13.77
C ALA A 133 -14.15 -3.00 12.90
N VAL A 134 -14.01 -3.08 11.57
CA VAL A 134 -15.02 -2.55 10.63
C VAL A 134 -16.36 -3.26 10.79
N PHE A 135 -16.37 -4.56 11.00
CA PHE A 135 -17.61 -5.29 11.26
C PHE A 135 -18.24 -4.94 12.61
N ALA A 136 -17.43 -4.94 13.67
CA ALA A 136 -17.90 -4.64 15.02
C ALA A 136 -18.48 -3.24 15.15
N SER A 137 -17.90 -2.27 14.44
CA SER A 137 -18.36 -0.89 14.42
C SER A 137 -19.65 -0.68 13.59
N GLY A 138 -20.05 -1.64 12.76
CA GLY A 138 -21.16 -1.46 11.81
C GLY A 138 -20.83 -0.49 10.67
N ALA A 139 -19.64 0.08 10.64
CA ALA A 139 -19.20 1.12 9.70
C ALA A 139 -19.02 0.61 8.26
N TYR A 140 -19.14 -0.68 8.01
CA TYR A 140 -19.03 -1.28 6.68
C TYR A 140 -20.09 -0.80 5.67
N LYS A 141 -21.12 -0.10 6.13
CA LYS A 141 -22.19 0.45 5.29
C LYS A 141 -21.93 1.88 4.82
N GLU A 142 -20.95 2.57 5.38
CA GLU A 142 -20.74 4.00 5.23
C GLU A 142 -19.31 4.32 4.78
N GLY A 143 -19.05 5.55 4.35
CA GLY A 143 -17.73 6.03 3.98
C GLY A 143 -16.69 5.91 5.09
N THR A 144 -17.11 6.08 6.35
CA THR A 144 -16.29 5.89 7.55
C THR A 144 -15.71 4.47 7.64
N GLY A 145 -16.50 3.45 7.30
CA GLY A 145 -16.02 2.07 7.30
C GLY A 145 -14.96 1.80 6.25
N GLN A 146 -15.07 2.43 5.10
CA GLN A 146 -14.08 2.35 4.04
C GLN A 146 -12.78 3.02 4.47
N TRP A 147 -12.86 4.21 5.04
CA TRP A 147 -11.71 4.93 5.59
C TRP A 147 -11.02 4.12 6.69
N LEU A 148 -11.79 3.60 7.64
CA LEU A 148 -11.27 2.79 8.75
C LEU A 148 -10.57 1.52 8.25
N LEU A 149 -11.15 0.82 7.27
CA LEU A 149 -10.52 -0.35 6.67
C LEU A 149 -9.18 -0.02 6.04
N PHE A 150 -9.12 1.02 5.21
CA PHE A 150 -7.88 1.43 4.57
C PHE A 150 -6.84 1.91 5.57
N HIS A 151 -7.24 2.67 6.57
CA HIS A 151 -6.33 3.20 7.57
C HIS A 151 -5.72 2.10 8.45
N LEU A 152 -6.56 1.22 9.02
CA LEU A 152 -6.09 0.11 9.84
C LEU A 152 -5.31 -0.92 9.03
N SER A 153 -5.81 -1.32 7.86
CA SER A 153 -5.08 -2.25 6.99
C SER A 153 -3.82 -1.62 6.42
N GLY A 154 -3.81 -0.31 6.16
CA GLY A 154 -2.63 0.43 5.68
C GLY A 154 -1.46 0.33 6.64
N GLY A 155 -1.68 0.61 7.92
CA GLY A 155 -0.65 0.56 8.95
C GLY A 155 -0.24 -0.85 9.36
N THR A 156 -1.15 -1.81 9.32
CA THR A 156 -0.87 -3.21 9.68
C THR A 156 -0.45 -4.03 8.47
N PHE A 157 -1.44 -4.45 7.67
CA PHE A 157 -1.23 -5.44 6.61
C PHE A 157 -0.31 -4.92 5.51
N PHE A 158 -0.59 -3.72 4.99
CA PHE A 158 0.22 -3.22 3.88
C PHE A 158 1.59 -2.76 4.34
N PHE A 159 1.69 -1.89 5.34
CA PHE A 159 3.00 -1.41 5.79
C PHE A 159 3.86 -2.53 6.37
N CYS A 160 3.38 -3.26 7.37
CA CYS A 160 4.17 -4.31 8.02
C CYS A 160 4.41 -5.50 7.09
N GLY A 161 3.41 -5.87 6.28
CA GLY A 161 3.55 -6.96 5.32
C GLY A 161 4.61 -6.64 4.25
N LEU A 162 4.50 -5.48 3.61
CA LEU A 162 5.50 -5.04 2.64
C LEU A 162 6.88 -4.89 3.29
N ALA A 163 6.96 -4.30 4.49
CA ALA A 163 8.24 -4.18 5.19
C ALA A 163 8.88 -5.55 5.47
N GLY A 164 8.10 -6.52 5.96
CA GLY A 164 8.60 -7.85 6.27
C GLY A 164 9.12 -8.59 5.03
N VAL A 165 8.32 -8.66 3.97
CA VAL A 165 8.70 -9.39 2.75
C VAL A 165 9.78 -8.65 1.94
N SER A 166 9.78 -7.32 1.94
CA SER A 166 10.80 -6.54 1.24
C SER A 166 12.16 -6.61 1.93
N LEU A 167 12.21 -6.55 3.27
CA LEU A 167 13.47 -6.74 4.03
C LEU A 167 14.05 -8.14 3.81
N TYR A 168 13.21 -9.17 3.76
CA TYR A 168 13.65 -10.51 3.38
C TYR A 168 14.24 -10.51 1.96
N SER A 169 13.49 -10.00 0.99
CA SER A 169 13.90 -10.00 -0.42
C SER A 169 15.15 -9.15 -0.68
N ALA A 170 15.27 -8.00 0.01
CA ALA A 170 16.44 -7.15 -0.07
C ALA A 170 17.71 -7.87 0.41
N SER A 171 17.62 -8.56 1.56
CA SER A 171 18.77 -9.30 2.08
C SER A 171 19.15 -10.47 1.16
N VAL A 172 18.18 -11.25 0.69
CA VAL A 172 18.42 -12.42 -0.17
C VAL A 172 18.85 -12.01 -1.58
N GLY A 173 18.27 -10.93 -2.13
CA GLY A 173 18.57 -10.45 -3.47
C GLY A 173 19.92 -9.74 -3.56
N SER A 174 20.28 -8.92 -2.57
CA SER A 174 21.57 -8.23 -2.53
C SER A 174 22.73 -9.12 -2.05
N GLY A 175 22.42 -10.24 -1.39
CA GLY A 175 23.41 -11.05 -0.68
C GLY A 175 23.96 -10.38 0.59
N ASN A 176 23.47 -9.20 0.96
CA ASN A 176 23.90 -8.49 2.16
C ASN A 176 23.04 -8.86 3.37
N PRO A 177 23.62 -8.97 4.57
CA PRO A 177 22.82 -9.06 5.79
C PRO A 177 22.05 -7.76 5.99
N LEU A 178 20.90 -7.85 6.67
CA LEU A 178 20.15 -6.66 7.09
C LEU A 178 21.08 -5.71 7.85
N TRP A 179 21.09 -4.44 7.45
CA TRP A 179 22.02 -3.46 8.01
C TRP A 179 21.88 -3.30 9.53
N SER A 180 20.64 -3.20 10.01
CA SER A 180 20.39 -2.97 11.42
C SER A 180 19.17 -3.73 11.92
N LYS A 181 19.38 -4.68 12.83
CA LYS A 181 18.30 -5.38 13.54
C LYS A 181 17.48 -4.41 14.38
N SER A 182 18.11 -3.39 14.97
CA SER A 182 17.42 -2.37 15.78
C SER A 182 16.46 -1.55 14.94
N LEU A 183 16.83 -1.16 13.70
CA LEU A 183 15.91 -0.43 12.82
C LEU A 183 14.72 -1.30 12.40
N VAL A 184 14.90 -2.60 12.21
CA VAL A 184 13.74 -3.49 11.96
C VAL A 184 12.84 -3.58 13.19
N ALA A 185 13.41 -3.60 14.40
CA ALA A 185 12.63 -3.54 15.63
C ALA A 185 11.87 -2.20 15.74
N PHE A 186 12.51 -1.07 15.42
CA PHE A 186 11.82 0.22 15.36
C PHE A 186 10.70 0.24 14.32
N THR A 187 10.89 -0.42 13.17
CA THR A 187 9.83 -0.57 12.16
C THR A 187 8.66 -1.36 12.73
N LEU A 188 8.91 -2.48 13.40
CA LEU A 188 7.87 -3.33 13.96
C LEU A 188 7.09 -2.63 15.10
N PHE A 189 7.80 -2.15 16.12
CA PHE A 189 7.15 -1.52 17.28
C PHE A 189 6.57 -0.15 16.93
N GLY A 190 7.22 0.60 16.04
CA GLY A 190 6.74 1.88 15.56
C GLY A 190 5.52 1.76 14.65
N ALA A 191 5.28 0.58 14.05
CA ALA A 191 4.08 0.34 13.24
C ALA A 191 2.78 0.55 14.03
N LEU A 192 2.80 0.37 15.35
CA LEU A 192 1.64 0.68 16.20
C LEU A 192 1.19 2.14 16.07
N VAL A 193 2.09 3.05 15.75
CA VAL A 193 1.75 4.46 15.52
C VAL A 193 1.08 4.66 14.18
N THR A 194 1.42 3.86 13.16
CA THR A 194 0.80 3.93 11.83
C THR A 194 -0.63 3.39 11.80
N ILE A 195 -1.04 2.65 12.84
CA ILE A 195 -2.40 2.11 12.99
C ILE A 195 -3.34 3.15 13.60
N ASN A 196 -2.82 4.28 14.07
CA ASN A 196 -3.60 5.25 14.83
C ASN A 196 -4.80 5.78 14.03
N PRO A 197 -6.05 5.43 14.43
CA PRO A 197 -7.25 5.88 13.74
C PRO A 197 -7.55 7.37 13.98
N MET A 198 -6.93 7.99 14.98
CA MET A 198 -7.07 9.42 15.30
C MET A 198 -6.15 10.30 14.45
N GLY A 199 -5.29 9.73 13.59
CA GLY A 199 -4.41 10.47 12.69
C GLY A 199 -5.12 11.19 11.54
N SER A 200 -6.45 11.29 11.58
CA SER A 200 -7.23 12.12 10.67
C SER A 200 -7.31 13.54 11.18
N THR A 201 -7.12 14.51 10.28
CA THR A 201 -7.39 15.93 10.56
C THR A 201 -8.87 16.27 10.44
N ASP A 202 -9.67 15.37 9.87
CA ASP A 202 -11.12 15.52 9.79
C ASP A 202 -11.76 15.16 11.13
N SER A 203 -12.23 16.19 11.86
CA SER A 203 -12.88 16.04 13.14
C SER A 203 -14.18 15.22 13.06
N SER A 204 -14.88 15.23 11.93
CA SER A 204 -16.08 14.42 11.72
C SER A 204 -15.77 12.93 11.73
N MET A 205 -14.67 12.52 11.10
CA MET A 205 -14.23 11.12 11.12
C MET A 205 -13.80 10.66 12.52
N VAL A 206 -13.15 11.52 13.28
CA VAL A 206 -12.78 11.22 14.68
C VAL A 206 -14.04 11.05 15.53
N THR A 207 -15.00 11.94 15.39
CA THR A 207 -16.29 11.87 16.10
C THR A 207 -17.04 10.59 15.74
N ASP A 208 -17.13 10.27 14.46
CA ASP A 208 -17.80 9.06 13.96
C ASP A 208 -17.12 7.78 14.48
N LEU A 209 -15.80 7.78 14.56
CA LEU A 209 -15.06 6.63 15.09
C LEU A 209 -15.37 6.38 16.57
N PHE A 210 -15.46 7.43 17.39
CA PHE A 210 -15.73 7.32 18.82
C PHE A 210 -17.23 7.13 19.13
N SER A 211 -18.13 7.62 18.30
CA SER A 211 -19.56 7.34 18.41
C SER A 211 -19.90 5.85 18.24
N LEU A 212 -19.07 5.12 17.50
CA LEU A 212 -19.17 3.66 17.36
C LEU A 212 -18.90 2.89 18.65
N SER A 213 -18.23 3.52 19.62
CA SER A 213 -17.94 2.91 20.94
C SER A 213 -19.00 3.20 22.02
N SER A 214 -20.17 3.72 21.64
CA SER A 214 -21.25 4.17 22.56
C SER A 214 -20.85 5.28 23.54
N VAL A 215 -19.73 5.94 23.33
CA VAL A 215 -19.30 7.12 24.04
C VAL A 215 -19.41 8.30 23.09
N GLU A 216 -20.36 9.19 23.31
CA GLU A 216 -20.41 10.49 22.62
C GLU A 216 -19.19 11.32 23.03
N LEU A 217 -18.11 11.16 22.29
CA LEU A 217 -16.92 11.99 22.40
C LEU A 217 -17.02 13.07 21.31
N ASP A 218 -17.36 14.27 21.68
CA ASP A 218 -17.12 15.42 20.83
C ASP A 218 -15.63 15.50 20.54
N ALA A 219 -15.22 15.36 19.28
CA ALA A 219 -13.83 15.51 18.87
C ALA A 219 -13.38 16.93 19.23
N THR A 220 -12.56 17.03 20.26
CA THR A 220 -12.03 18.32 20.71
C THR A 220 -10.80 18.67 19.87
N SER A 221 -10.44 19.97 19.85
CA SER A 221 -9.18 20.42 19.24
C SER A 221 -7.95 19.68 19.80
N ARG A 222 -8.06 19.13 21.04
CA ARG A 222 -7.01 18.31 21.66
C ARG A 222 -6.86 16.94 21.01
N ASP A 223 -7.98 16.32 20.61
CA ASP A 223 -7.97 15.00 19.98
C ASP A 223 -7.37 15.08 18.56
N VAL A 224 -7.68 16.15 17.83
CA VAL A 224 -7.09 16.43 16.51
C VAL A 224 -5.59 16.68 16.65
N ILE A 225 -5.14 17.47 17.63
CA ILE A 225 -3.71 17.71 17.90
C ILE A 225 -3.01 16.41 18.28
N ALA A 226 -3.60 15.59 19.13
CA ALA A 226 -3.03 14.30 19.54
C ALA A 226 -2.93 13.35 18.35
N GLY A 227 -3.96 13.27 17.50
CA GLY A 227 -3.98 12.49 16.29
C GLY A 227 -2.88 12.91 15.30
N SER A 228 -2.74 14.22 15.06
CA SER A 228 -1.69 14.78 14.19
C SER A 228 -0.29 14.51 14.74
N PHE A 229 -0.09 14.61 16.05
CA PHE A 229 1.19 14.29 16.69
C PHE A 229 1.54 12.80 16.54
N LEU A 230 0.61 11.90 16.81
CA LEU A 230 0.82 10.47 16.63
C LEU A 230 1.07 10.12 15.16
N MET A 231 0.41 10.80 14.23
CA MET A 231 0.66 10.65 12.81
C MET A 231 2.08 11.10 12.43
N ALA A 232 2.56 12.23 12.98
CA ALA A 232 3.92 12.68 12.78
C ALA A 232 4.95 11.63 13.29
N LEU A 233 4.66 10.94 14.39
CA LEU A 233 5.50 9.85 14.90
C LEU A 233 5.56 8.65 13.96
N SER A 234 4.58 8.46 13.07
CA SER A 234 4.62 7.39 12.06
C SER A 234 5.78 7.55 11.07
N ALA A 235 6.36 8.74 10.95
CA ALA A 235 7.59 8.96 10.19
C ALA A 235 8.76 8.12 10.71
N ILE A 236 8.82 7.82 12.01
CA ILE A 236 9.92 7.05 12.63
C ILE A 236 10.02 5.64 12.04
N PRO A 237 8.97 4.78 12.07
CA PRO A 237 9.05 3.44 11.48
C PRO A 237 9.23 3.48 9.96
N ILE A 238 8.69 4.46 9.28
CA ILE A 238 8.83 4.65 7.83
C ILE A 238 10.30 4.96 7.48
N ILE A 239 10.92 5.92 8.15
CA ILE A 239 12.33 6.26 7.95
C ILE A 239 13.23 5.10 8.36
N ALA A 240 12.93 4.42 9.48
CA ALA A 240 13.70 3.26 9.94
C ALA A 240 13.69 2.13 8.91
N PHE A 241 12.53 1.83 8.34
CA PHE A 241 12.38 0.83 7.27
C PHE A 241 13.16 1.25 6.02
N SER A 242 12.92 2.47 5.52
CA SER A 242 13.56 2.96 4.30
C SER A 242 15.09 3.00 4.43
N ALA A 243 15.63 3.54 5.52
CA ALA A 243 17.05 3.58 5.78
C ALA A 243 17.67 2.17 5.83
N ASN A 244 17.01 1.23 6.52
CA ASN A 244 17.48 -0.15 6.59
C ASN A 244 17.49 -0.82 5.21
N MET A 245 16.45 -0.62 4.41
CA MET A 245 16.36 -1.13 3.04
C MET A 245 17.50 -0.59 2.17
N LEU A 246 17.65 0.73 2.10
CA LEU A 246 18.63 1.38 1.23
C LEU A 246 20.07 0.99 1.58
N VAL A 247 20.39 0.87 2.88
CA VAL A 247 21.72 0.43 3.29
C VAL A 247 21.93 -1.07 3.09
N THR A 248 20.90 -1.90 3.23
CA THR A 248 20.96 -3.33 2.91
C THR A 248 21.20 -3.55 1.42
N LEU A 249 20.58 -2.73 0.57
CA LEU A 249 20.73 -2.80 -0.90
C LEU A 249 22.01 -2.13 -1.43
N ARG A 250 22.89 -1.64 -0.54
CA ARG A 250 24.14 -1.00 -0.97
C ARG A 250 24.99 -1.92 -1.85
N GLY A 251 25.60 -1.35 -2.88
CA GLY A 251 26.46 -2.08 -3.81
C GLY A 251 25.70 -2.84 -4.90
N THR A 252 24.37 -2.74 -4.91
CA THR A 252 23.56 -3.21 -6.03
C THR A 252 23.26 -2.05 -6.98
N ASP A 253 23.01 -2.37 -8.25
CA ASP A 253 22.57 -1.37 -9.22
C ASP A 253 21.13 -0.91 -8.90
N ALA A 254 21.00 0.34 -8.45
CA ALA A 254 19.77 0.87 -7.91
C ALA A 254 18.68 1.15 -8.98
N PHE A 255 19.08 1.30 -10.25
CA PHE A 255 18.19 1.75 -11.32
C PHE A 255 18.24 0.85 -12.55
N VAL A 256 18.91 -0.29 -12.47
CA VAL A 256 19.03 -1.24 -13.56
C VAL A 256 18.63 -2.61 -13.05
N GLU A 257 17.64 -3.19 -13.69
CA GLU A 257 17.23 -4.54 -13.38
C GLU A 257 18.35 -5.52 -13.69
N ASN A 258 18.71 -6.33 -12.69
CA ASN A 258 19.78 -7.31 -12.78
C ASN A 258 19.15 -8.72 -12.84
N PRO A 259 19.40 -9.51 -13.90
CA PRO A 259 18.86 -10.86 -14.01
C PRO A 259 19.32 -11.82 -12.90
N ASP A 260 20.49 -11.58 -12.30
CA ASP A 260 20.99 -12.39 -11.20
C ASP A 260 20.35 -12.02 -9.85
N ALA A 261 19.79 -10.82 -9.76
CA ALA A 261 19.09 -10.29 -8.58
C ALA A 261 17.81 -9.55 -8.97
N PRO A 262 16.83 -10.26 -9.55
CA PRO A 262 15.60 -9.63 -10.06
C PRO A 262 14.81 -8.97 -8.94
N GLY A 263 14.19 -7.84 -9.25
CA GLY A 263 13.35 -7.07 -8.32
C GLY A 263 14.09 -6.11 -7.40
N ILE A 264 15.42 -6.04 -7.46
CA ILE A 264 16.21 -5.14 -6.61
C ILE A 264 16.02 -3.68 -7.00
N ALA A 265 15.88 -3.38 -8.29
CA ALA A 265 15.62 -2.03 -8.78
C ALA A 265 14.29 -1.48 -8.24
N GLU A 266 13.23 -2.29 -8.27
CA GLU A 266 11.92 -1.96 -7.74
C GLU A 266 11.94 -1.78 -6.22
N LEU A 267 12.62 -2.67 -5.48
CA LEU A 267 12.78 -2.54 -4.03
C LEU A 267 13.51 -1.25 -3.67
N ASN A 268 14.53 -0.89 -4.43
CA ASN A 268 15.27 0.35 -4.25
C ASN A 268 14.38 1.57 -4.48
N LEU A 269 13.67 1.60 -5.61
CA LEU A 269 12.74 2.68 -5.93
C LEU A 269 11.69 2.88 -4.83
N GLY A 270 10.98 1.82 -4.46
CA GLY A 270 9.95 1.90 -3.43
C GLY A 270 10.48 2.39 -2.09
N SER A 271 11.70 1.98 -1.73
CA SER A 271 12.38 2.44 -0.51
C SER A 271 12.80 3.90 -0.57
N TRP A 272 13.25 4.39 -1.74
CA TRP A 272 13.58 5.80 -1.95
C TRP A 272 12.34 6.70 -1.93
N MET A 273 11.28 6.28 -2.61
CA MET A 273 10.06 7.08 -2.76
C MET A 273 9.20 7.11 -1.50
N LEU A 274 9.36 6.14 -0.61
CA LEU A 274 8.55 6.04 0.61
C LEU A 274 8.68 7.29 1.50
N VAL A 275 9.90 7.79 1.71
CA VAL A 275 10.13 8.94 2.62
C VAL A 275 9.54 10.24 2.07
N PRO A 276 9.83 10.68 0.83
CA PRO A 276 9.25 11.91 0.32
C PRO A 276 7.73 11.85 0.19
N VAL A 277 7.15 10.71 -0.18
CA VAL A 277 5.69 10.53 -0.26
C VAL A 277 5.06 10.61 1.13
N ALA A 278 5.64 9.94 2.14
CA ALA A 278 5.14 9.98 3.51
C ALA A 278 5.26 11.39 4.13
N ILE A 279 6.36 12.09 3.87
CA ILE A 279 6.53 13.48 4.33
C ILE A 279 5.51 14.39 3.63
N GLY A 280 5.33 14.27 2.32
CA GLY A 280 4.33 15.02 1.58
C GLY A 280 2.92 14.79 2.11
N ALA A 281 2.54 13.53 2.35
CA ALA A 281 1.25 13.19 2.93
C ALA A 281 1.08 13.80 4.35
N LEU A 282 2.12 13.75 5.18
CA LEU A 282 2.11 14.35 6.51
C LEU A 282 1.85 15.86 6.45
N PHE A 283 2.53 16.58 5.56
CA PHE A 283 2.34 18.03 5.41
C PHE A 283 0.93 18.38 4.94
N VAL A 284 0.37 17.63 4.02
CA VAL A 284 -0.99 17.85 3.53
C VAL A 284 -2.02 17.58 4.63
N GLN A 285 -1.85 16.50 5.39
CA GLN A 285 -2.83 16.08 6.40
C GLN A 285 -2.77 16.91 7.70
N THR A 286 -1.61 17.45 8.04
CA THR A 286 -1.43 18.23 9.29
C THR A 286 -1.67 19.73 9.10
N ASP A 287 -2.03 20.18 7.93
CA ASP A 287 -2.17 21.61 7.58
C ASP A 287 -0.92 22.47 7.91
N ALA A 288 0.23 21.79 8.04
CA ALA A 288 1.48 22.42 8.46
C ALA A 288 1.98 23.49 7.47
N LEU A 289 1.55 23.43 6.22
CA LEU A 289 1.90 24.38 5.16
C LEU A 289 0.73 25.31 4.78
N GLY A 290 -0.31 25.42 5.60
CA GLY A 290 -1.44 26.33 5.42
C GLY A 290 -2.11 26.21 4.04
N GLY A 291 -3.33 25.73 3.98
CA GLY A 291 -4.09 25.64 2.75
C GLY A 291 -3.74 24.50 1.78
N LEU A 292 -2.69 23.72 2.02
CA LEU A 292 -2.41 22.55 1.17
C LEU A 292 -3.44 21.42 1.32
N ASN A 293 -4.07 21.31 2.47
CA ASN A 293 -5.15 20.38 2.72
C ASN A 293 -6.42 20.69 1.91
N GLU A 294 -6.62 21.93 1.48
CA GLU A 294 -7.71 22.36 0.59
C GLU A 294 -7.48 21.90 -0.86
N LEU A 295 -6.24 21.54 -1.20
CA LEU A 295 -5.88 21.09 -2.54
C LEU A 295 -6.09 19.58 -2.70
N THR A 296 -7.33 19.21 -2.99
CA THR A 296 -7.73 17.81 -3.18
C THR A 296 -6.90 17.07 -4.24
N GLY A 297 -6.41 17.77 -5.26
CA GLY A 297 -5.57 17.20 -6.31
C GLY A 297 -4.21 16.74 -5.79
N ILE A 298 -3.53 17.53 -4.94
CA ILE A 298 -2.24 17.16 -4.33
C ILE A 298 -2.40 15.92 -3.47
N SER A 299 -3.44 15.86 -2.64
CA SER A 299 -3.74 14.69 -1.81
C SER A 299 -3.95 13.43 -2.67
N GLN A 300 -4.74 13.55 -3.74
CA GLN A 300 -4.95 12.43 -4.67
C GLN A 300 -3.67 12.00 -5.39
N SER A 301 -2.83 12.93 -5.79
CA SER A 301 -1.55 12.63 -6.44
C SER A 301 -0.59 11.92 -5.47
N LEU A 302 -0.54 12.33 -4.20
CA LEU A 302 0.25 11.65 -3.16
C LEU A 302 -0.26 10.23 -2.88
N ASP A 303 -1.57 10.03 -2.82
CA ASP A 303 -2.17 8.69 -2.70
C ASP A 303 -1.76 7.78 -3.86
N LEU A 304 -1.81 8.29 -5.10
CA LEU A 304 -1.39 7.55 -6.28
C LEU A 304 0.13 7.30 -6.28
N MET A 305 0.94 8.25 -5.82
CA MET A 305 2.39 8.05 -5.66
C MET A 305 2.67 6.97 -4.60
N ALA A 306 1.93 6.95 -3.49
CA ALA A 306 2.06 5.91 -2.48
C ALA A 306 1.78 4.51 -3.07
N ILE A 307 0.78 4.37 -3.92
CA ILE A 307 0.47 3.10 -4.58
C ILE A 307 1.51 2.77 -5.65
N TRP A 308 1.74 3.67 -6.61
CA TRP A 308 2.50 3.37 -7.83
C TRP A 308 4.01 3.53 -7.71
N LEU A 309 4.52 4.36 -6.79
CA LEU A 309 5.95 4.58 -6.61
C LEU A 309 6.50 3.94 -5.32
N VAL A 310 5.63 3.45 -4.43
CA VAL A 310 6.05 2.80 -3.19
C VAL A 310 5.53 1.38 -3.10
N MET A 311 4.20 1.21 -2.98
CA MET A 311 3.64 -0.11 -2.66
C MET A 311 3.78 -1.10 -3.81
N ILE A 312 3.50 -0.70 -5.04
CA ILE A 312 3.66 -1.57 -6.22
C ILE A 312 5.13 -1.92 -6.44
N PRO A 313 6.11 -0.99 -6.48
CA PRO A 313 7.51 -1.36 -6.59
C PRO A 313 7.99 -2.30 -5.47
N LEU A 314 7.66 -2.05 -4.21
CA LEU A 314 8.05 -2.94 -3.11
C LEU A 314 7.44 -4.35 -3.26
N SER A 315 6.16 -4.43 -3.62
CA SER A 315 5.48 -5.73 -3.80
C SER A 315 5.98 -6.45 -5.06
N LEU A 316 6.12 -5.73 -6.18
CA LEU A 316 6.60 -6.30 -7.44
C LEU A 316 8.07 -6.73 -7.34
N GLY A 317 8.93 -5.89 -6.75
CA GLY A 317 10.32 -6.24 -6.51
C GLY A 317 10.47 -7.48 -5.62
N THR A 318 9.63 -7.60 -4.60
CA THR A 318 9.53 -8.81 -3.79
C THR A 318 9.08 -10.02 -4.61
N ALA A 319 8.04 -9.87 -5.43
CA ALA A 319 7.52 -10.96 -6.27
C ALA A 319 8.54 -11.43 -7.29
N LEU A 320 9.21 -10.49 -7.99
CA LEU A 320 10.28 -10.80 -8.96
C LEU A 320 11.47 -11.51 -8.31
N ASN A 321 11.75 -11.21 -7.05
CA ASN A 321 12.79 -11.89 -6.30
C ASN A 321 12.38 -13.30 -5.82
N VAL A 322 11.14 -13.46 -5.36
CA VAL A 322 10.62 -14.69 -4.75
C VAL A 322 10.19 -15.72 -5.79
N LEU A 323 9.45 -15.32 -6.84
CA LEU A 323 8.86 -16.24 -7.81
C LEU A 323 9.89 -17.12 -8.55
N PRO A 324 11.02 -16.57 -9.05
CA PRO A 324 12.04 -17.40 -9.69
C PRO A 324 12.64 -18.43 -8.73
N ARG A 325 12.86 -18.05 -7.47
CA ARG A 325 13.40 -18.94 -6.44
C ARG A 325 12.40 -20.01 -6.01
N ALA A 326 11.12 -19.67 -5.94
CA ALA A 326 10.07 -20.61 -5.58
C ALA A 326 9.81 -21.62 -6.70
N SER A 327 9.85 -21.17 -7.96
CA SER A 327 9.58 -22.03 -9.13
C SER A 327 10.82 -22.76 -9.66
N GLY A 328 12.02 -22.38 -9.25
CA GLY A 328 13.28 -22.86 -9.83
C GLY A 328 13.51 -22.42 -11.29
N ARG A 329 12.84 -21.37 -11.74
CA ARG A 329 12.92 -20.84 -13.09
C ARG A 329 13.62 -19.50 -13.11
N HIS A 330 14.42 -19.25 -14.15
CA HIS A 330 15.04 -17.94 -14.35
C HIS A 330 14.07 -16.96 -15.03
N GLN A 331 14.36 -15.67 -14.89
CA GLN A 331 13.64 -14.62 -15.60
C GLN A 331 13.75 -14.80 -17.12
N LEU A 332 12.64 -14.61 -17.82
CA LEU A 332 12.58 -14.94 -19.26
C LEU A 332 13.35 -13.94 -20.13
N SER A 333 13.41 -12.65 -19.77
CA SER A 333 14.02 -11.64 -20.62
C SER A 333 14.45 -10.40 -19.80
N GLU A 334 15.76 -10.17 -19.75
CA GLU A 334 16.38 -9.02 -19.13
C GLU A 334 15.96 -7.70 -19.77
N ASN A 335 16.00 -7.62 -21.11
CA ASN A 335 15.62 -6.41 -21.84
C ASN A 335 14.16 -6.03 -21.60
N ARG A 336 13.28 -7.01 -21.55
CA ARG A 336 11.86 -6.80 -21.27
C ARG A 336 11.66 -6.27 -19.87
N SER A 337 12.34 -6.80 -18.86
CA SER A 337 12.27 -6.35 -17.48
C SER A 337 12.79 -4.93 -17.32
N ARG A 338 13.92 -4.58 -17.97
CA ARG A 338 14.45 -3.19 -17.98
C ARG A 338 13.46 -2.19 -18.56
N TRP A 339 12.86 -2.51 -19.72
CA TRP A 339 11.84 -1.66 -20.32
C TRP A 339 10.59 -1.54 -19.44
N ALA A 340 10.14 -2.65 -18.87
CA ALA A 340 9.01 -2.68 -17.95
C ALA A 340 9.25 -1.76 -16.75
N TYR A 341 10.42 -1.86 -16.11
CA TYR A 341 10.83 -1.02 -14.99
C TYR A 341 10.78 0.47 -15.37
N TRP A 342 11.50 0.88 -16.42
CA TRP A 342 11.58 2.29 -16.79
C TRP A 342 10.26 2.88 -17.28
N MET A 343 9.46 2.11 -18.00
CA MET A 343 8.12 2.58 -18.43
C MET A 343 7.17 2.70 -17.24
N MET A 344 7.19 1.73 -16.33
CA MET A 344 6.34 1.78 -15.13
C MET A 344 6.73 2.95 -14.22
N THR A 345 8.00 3.04 -13.87
CA THR A 345 8.48 4.03 -12.91
C THR A 345 8.52 5.44 -13.49
N GLY A 346 9.02 5.59 -14.71
CA GLY A 346 9.07 6.88 -15.42
C GLY A 346 7.67 7.42 -15.71
N GLY A 347 6.76 6.57 -16.16
CA GLY A 347 5.37 6.92 -16.40
C GLY A 347 4.65 7.38 -15.13
N ALA A 348 4.80 6.63 -14.03
CA ALA A 348 4.22 6.98 -12.75
C ALA A 348 4.82 8.28 -12.19
N PHE A 349 6.14 8.39 -12.15
CA PHE A 349 6.81 9.55 -11.59
C PHE A 349 6.49 10.83 -12.37
N LEU A 350 6.71 10.82 -13.67
CA LEU A 350 6.46 12.01 -14.51
C LEU A 350 4.97 12.34 -14.58
N GLY A 351 4.12 11.33 -14.76
CA GLY A 351 2.69 11.53 -14.87
C GLY A 351 2.08 12.13 -13.60
N LEU A 352 2.43 11.59 -12.44
CA LEU A 352 1.92 12.07 -11.16
C LEU A 352 2.54 13.40 -10.73
N LEU A 353 3.84 13.61 -11.01
CA LEU A 353 4.50 14.89 -10.75
C LEU A 353 3.87 16.02 -11.56
N ILE A 354 3.64 15.82 -12.88
CA ILE A 354 3.01 16.83 -13.73
C ILE A 354 1.56 17.09 -13.27
N THR A 355 0.82 16.05 -12.89
CA THR A 355 -0.54 16.21 -12.36
C THR A 355 -0.53 17.02 -11.06
N MET A 356 0.40 16.74 -10.15
CA MET A 356 0.56 17.50 -8.91
C MET A 356 0.96 18.97 -9.18
N MET A 357 1.83 19.23 -10.17
CA MET A 357 2.17 20.58 -10.59
C MET A 357 0.97 21.37 -11.11
N SER A 358 -0.03 20.70 -11.70
CA SER A 358 -1.25 21.39 -12.13
C SER A 358 -2.00 22.00 -10.96
N ASP A 359 -2.03 21.31 -9.80
CA ASP A 359 -2.73 21.81 -8.62
C ASP A 359 -1.96 22.98 -7.96
N PHE A 360 -0.63 22.98 -8.03
CA PHE A 360 0.18 24.11 -7.58
C PHE A 360 0.01 25.36 -8.44
N THR A 361 -0.33 25.24 -9.73
CA THR A 361 -0.59 26.43 -10.57
C THR A 361 -1.84 27.18 -10.14
N ASP A 362 -2.85 26.50 -9.62
CA ASP A 362 -4.05 27.14 -9.06
C ASP A 362 -3.71 28.01 -7.84
N MET A 363 -2.75 27.58 -7.00
CA MET A 363 -2.28 28.40 -5.88
C MET A 363 -1.42 29.58 -6.32
N ALA A 364 -0.59 29.39 -7.34
CA ALA A 364 0.40 30.39 -7.76
C ALA A 364 -0.21 31.51 -8.58
N LEU A 365 -1.32 31.28 -9.27
CA LEU A 365 -1.98 32.26 -10.13
C LEU A 365 -3.09 32.97 -9.35
N SER A 366 -3.08 34.28 -9.40
CA SER A 366 -4.10 35.12 -8.75
C SER A 366 -5.48 34.94 -9.39
N GLU A 367 -6.54 35.31 -8.67
CA GLU A 367 -7.92 35.27 -9.17
C GLU A 367 -8.09 36.04 -10.51
N SER A 368 -7.29 37.07 -10.76
CA SER A 368 -7.30 37.80 -12.02
C SER A 368 -6.81 36.99 -13.23
N MET A 369 -6.18 35.87 -13.02
CA MET A 369 -5.68 34.92 -14.04
C MET A 369 -6.41 33.60 -14.03
N ALA A 370 -7.58 33.48 -13.41
CA ALA A 370 -8.30 32.24 -13.19
C ALA A 370 -8.60 31.48 -14.50
N GLU A 371 -8.98 32.14 -15.59
CA GLU A 371 -9.22 31.48 -16.88
C GLU A 371 -7.94 30.88 -17.47
N GLN A 372 -6.80 31.59 -17.34
CA GLN A 372 -5.51 31.11 -17.82
C GLN A 372 -5.01 29.94 -16.96
N SER A 373 -5.22 30.03 -15.64
CA SER A 373 -4.93 28.95 -14.71
C SER A 373 -5.69 27.66 -15.08
N ALA A 374 -7.00 27.75 -15.29
CA ALA A 374 -7.83 26.62 -15.67
C ALA A 374 -7.37 25.96 -16.98
N SER A 375 -6.98 26.78 -17.99
CA SER A 375 -6.45 26.26 -19.25
C SER A 375 -5.12 25.54 -19.08
N ILE A 376 -4.18 26.11 -18.31
CA ILE A 376 -2.88 25.51 -18.04
C ILE A 376 -3.05 24.19 -17.27
N ASN A 377 -3.94 24.19 -16.28
CA ASN A 377 -4.22 23.00 -15.49
C ASN A 377 -4.78 21.85 -16.32
N ASP A 378 -5.74 22.14 -17.21
CA ASP A 378 -6.31 21.13 -18.10
C ASP A 378 -5.23 20.51 -19.01
N GLU A 379 -4.36 21.34 -19.59
CA GLU A 379 -3.26 20.86 -20.42
C GLU A 379 -2.21 20.06 -19.63
N LEU A 380 -1.82 20.51 -18.43
CA LEU A 380 -0.89 19.77 -17.57
C LEU A 380 -1.47 18.42 -17.15
N ARG A 381 -2.76 18.36 -16.79
CA ARG A 381 -3.44 17.09 -16.45
C ARG A 381 -3.50 16.13 -17.63
N LYS A 382 -3.73 16.63 -18.86
CA LYS A 382 -3.68 15.81 -20.07
C LYS A 382 -2.29 15.25 -20.30
N VAL A 383 -1.25 16.08 -20.23
CA VAL A 383 0.14 15.64 -20.38
C VAL A 383 0.52 14.62 -19.30
N GLY A 384 0.20 14.90 -18.03
CA GLY A 384 0.42 13.99 -16.92
C GLY A 384 -0.25 12.63 -17.14
N SER A 385 -1.50 12.65 -17.64
CA SER A 385 -2.23 11.42 -17.98
C SER A 385 -1.56 10.61 -19.08
N VAL A 386 -1.09 11.25 -20.15
CA VAL A 386 -0.38 10.56 -21.24
C VAL A 386 0.89 9.90 -20.70
N MET A 387 1.67 10.61 -19.87
CA MET A 387 2.86 10.05 -19.24
C MET A 387 2.51 8.85 -18.35
N PHE A 388 1.44 8.95 -17.58
CA PHE A 388 0.99 7.87 -16.70
C PHE A 388 0.55 6.60 -17.46
N TYR A 389 0.15 6.68 -18.73
CA TYR A 389 -0.07 5.48 -19.56
C TYR A 389 1.19 4.63 -19.73
N GLY A 390 2.39 5.23 -19.66
CA GLY A 390 3.64 4.48 -19.62
C GLY A 390 3.68 3.45 -18.49
N THR A 391 3.10 3.79 -17.32
CA THR A 391 2.96 2.88 -16.18
C THR A 391 2.16 1.64 -16.52
N VAL A 392 1.02 1.82 -17.20
CA VAL A 392 0.17 0.70 -17.62
C VAL A 392 0.92 -0.22 -18.59
N VAL A 393 1.60 0.36 -19.58
CA VAL A 393 2.40 -0.41 -20.55
C VAL A 393 3.55 -1.14 -19.84
N GLY A 394 4.27 -0.46 -18.95
CA GLY A 394 5.33 -1.07 -18.15
C GLY A 394 4.83 -2.24 -17.30
N THR A 395 3.68 -2.08 -16.65
CA THR A 395 3.07 -3.17 -15.86
C THR A 395 2.72 -4.38 -16.73
N ILE A 396 2.20 -4.17 -17.93
CA ILE A 396 1.91 -5.26 -18.88
C ILE A 396 3.20 -5.99 -19.29
N PHE A 397 4.31 -5.27 -19.46
CA PHE A 397 5.59 -5.89 -19.80
C PHE A 397 6.19 -6.72 -18.65
N HIS A 398 5.81 -6.45 -17.39
CA HIS A 398 6.20 -7.29 -16.27
C HIS A 398 5.45 -8.64 -16.23
N CYS A 399 4.24 -8.71 -16.78
CA CYS A 399 3.49 -9.95 -16.93
C CYS A 399 3.99 -10.79 -18.10
#